data_c83249ab9c7d45640e01db92c6cd9e4b
#
_entry.id   c83249ab9c7d45640e01db92c6cd9e4b
#
_cell.length_a   1.000
_cell.length_b   1.000
_cell.length_c   1.000
_cell.angle_alpha   90.00
_cell.angle_beta   90.00
_cell.angle_gamma   90.00
#
_symmetry.space_group_name_H-M   'P 1'
#
loop_
_entity.id
_entity.type
_entity.pdbx_description
1 polymer ?
#
loop_
_entity_poly.entity_id
_entity_poly.type
_entity_poly.pdbx_seq_one_letter_code
_entity_poly.pdbx_strand_id
1 'polypeptide(L)'
;TGVSLEPNSKPSHWDLLGLNMIDERIDIRNAEKVKEAINIAKPTVVFHLAAQPLVRHSYSDPLGTWSTNVMGTANLLEACRQQPSVRAVIIVTSDKCYENKEWSWGYRETDRLGGHDPYSASKACTELVVASYRKAFFNTPDSPLLASVRAGNVIGGGDWSEDRLIPDMVRAIADNKTLEIR
;
A
#
# COMPACT_ATOMS: atom_id res chain seq x y z
N THR A 1 0.32 13.69 10.57
CA THR A 1 0.81 13.99 9.21
C THR A 1 0.40 12.90 8.27
N GLY A 2 -0.16 13.26 7.11
CA GLY A 2 -0.41 12.38 5.97
C GLY A 2 0.59 12.64 4.86
N VAL A 3 0.95 11.59 4.13
CA VAL A 3 1.80 11.65 2.93
C VAL A 3 1.10 10.92 1.80
N SER A 4 0.86 11.58 0.68
CA SER A 4 0.22 10.98 -0.49
C SER A 4 0.57 11.74 -1.78
N LEU A 5 0.21 11.16 -2.92
CA LEU A 5 0.12 11.92 -4.17
C LEU A 5 -1.15 12.79 -4.17
N GLU A 6 -1.26 13.68 -5.15
CA GLU A 6 -2.52 14.38 -5.41
C GLU A 6 -3.66 13.38 -5.70
N PRO A 7 -4.89 13.65 -5.22
CA PRO A 7 -6.04 12.85 -5.58
C PRO A 7 -6.24 12.83 -7.10
N ASN A 8 -6.55 11.65 -7.63
CA ASN A 8 -6.75 11.43 -9.08
C ASN A 8 -8.21 11.46 -9.51
N SER A 9 -9.15 11.77 -8.61
CA SER A 9 -10.60 11.82 -8.89
C SER A 9 -11.23 13.12 -8.42
N LYS A 10 -12.32 13.51 -9.05
CA LYS A 10 -13.20 14.62 -8.63
C LYS A 10 -14.65 14.14 -8.68
N PRO A 11 -15.39 14.14 -7.54
CA PRO A 11 -14.89 14.50 -6.21
C PRO A 11 -13.84 13.52 -5.71
N SER A 12 -12.94 13.99 -4.85
CA SER A 12 -12.02 13.10 -4.13
C SER A 12 -12.53 12.82 -2.72
N HIS A 13 -12.23 11.64 -2.19
CA HIS A 13 -12.56 11.31 -0.80
C HIS A 13 -11.84 12.26 0.17
N TRP A 14 -10.61 12.67 -0.16
CA TRP A 14 -9.84 13.64 0.60
C TRP A 14 -10.58 14.97 0.78
N ASP A 15 -11.07 15.54 -0.32
CA ASP A 15 -11.79 16.83 -0.30
C ASP A 15 -13.10 16.72 0.47
N LEU A 16 -13.81 15.58 0.33
CA LEU A 16 -15.09 15.35 1.01
C LEU A 16 -14.93 15.19 2.53
N LEU A 17 -13.82 14.65 3.00
CA LEU A 17 -13.57 14.46 4.43
C LEU A 17 -13.22 15.77 5.15
N GLY A 18 -12.62 16.75 4.46
CA GLY A 18 -12.25 18.05 5.04
C GLY A 18 -11.34 17.91 6.27
N LEU A 19 -10.40 16.98 6.26
CA LEU A 19 -9.56 16.67 7.42
C LEU A 19 -8.60 17.82 7.73
N ASN A 20 -8.57 18.24 9.00
CA ASN A 20 -7.59 19.21 9.51
C ASN A 20 -6.33 18.47 9.96
N MET A 21 -5.39 18.26 9.03
CA MET A 21 -4.11 17.60 9.31
C MET A 21 -3.00 18.16 8.41
N ILE A 22 -1.74 17.94 8.80
CA ILE A 22 -0.60 18.23 7.92
C ILE A 22 -0.66 17.24 6.77
N ASP A 23 -0.70 17.74 5.54
CA ASP A 23 -0.82 16.98 4.31
C ASP A 23 0.37 17.28 3.39
N GLU A 24 1.22 16.29 3.17
CA GLU A 24 2.44 16.40 2.36
C GLU A 24 2.27 15.63 1.04
N ARG A 25 2.39 16.34 -0.07
CA ARG A 25 2.27 15.75 -1.41
C ARG A 25 3.62 15.22 -1.88
N ILE A 26 3.91 13.96 -1.54
CA ILE A 26 5.18 13.30 -1.77
C ILE A 26 4.97 11.96 -2.45
N ASP A 27 5.77 11.71 -3.50
CA ASP A 27 5.90 10.39 -4.10
C ASP A 27 6.86 9.54 -3.28
N ILE A 28 6.41 8.38 -2.81
CA ILE A 28 7.22 7.46 -2.00
C ILE A 28 8.42 6.88 -2.75
N ARG A 29 8.45 6.99 -4.08
CA ARG A 29 9.61 6.61 -4.89
C ARG A 29 10.80 7.56 -4.70
N ASN A 30 10.55 8.76 -4.19
CA ASN A 30 11.60 9.73 -3.86
C ASN A 30 12.09 9.51 -2.43
N ALA A 31 13.19 8.76 -2.27
CA ALA A 31 13.75 8.38 -0.98
C ALA A 31 14.10 9.60 -0.10
N GLU A 32 14.67 10.66 -0.69
CA GLU A 32 15.09 11.85 0.06
C GLU A 32 13.88 12.61 0.63
N LYS A 33 12.81 12.79 -0.17
CA LYS A 33 11.59 13.45 0.31
C LYS A 33 10.88 12.63 1.38
N VAL A 34 10.85 11.30 1.26
CA VAL A 34 10.29 10.41 2.30
C VAL A 34 11.09 10.55 3.59
N LYS A 35 12.42 10.53 3.51
CA LYS A 35 13.31 10.73 4.66
C LYS A 35 13.10 12.10 5.31
N GLU A 36 13.00 13.15 4.52
CA GLU A 36 12.74 14.51 5.01
C GLU A 36 11.40 14.59 5.74
N ALA A 37 10.31 14.05 5.16
CA ALA A 37 8.99 14.04 5.80
C ALA A 37 9.00 13.29 7.14
N ILE A 38 9.64 12.13 7.22
CA ILE A 38 9.79 11.36 8.46
C ILE A 38 10.60 12.14 9.49
N ASN A 39 11.69 12.83 9.08
CA ASN A 39 12.51 13.63 9.98
C ASN A 39 11.79 14.87 10.54
N ILE A 40 10.96 15.51 9.73
CA ILE A 40 10.16 16.67 10.14
C ILE A 40 9.01 16.24 11.07
N ALA A 41 8.27 15.19 10.65
CA ALA A 41 7.11 14.72 11.39
C ALA A 41 7.45 14.03 12.72
N LYS A 42 8.65 13.41 12.81
CA LYS A 42 9.12 12.62 13.98
C LYS A 42 8.04 11.69 14.53
N PRO A 43 7.45 10.83 13.67
CA PRO A 43 6.32 10.00 14.08
C PRO A 43 6.77 8.94 15.09
N THR A 44 5.85 8.57 15.98
CA THR A 44 6.01 7.42 16.88
C THR A 44 5.55 6.12 16.20
N VAL A 45 4.48 6.20 15.41
CA VAL A 45 3.90 5.08 14.66
C VAL A 45 3.73 5.49 13.20
N VAL A 46 4.08 4.58 12.30
CA VAL A 46 3.95 4.78 10.84
C VAL A 46 3.04 3.70 10.27
N PHE A 47 2.00 4.14 9.56
CA PHE A 47 1.13 3.28 8.75
C PHE A 47 1.45 3.50 7.27
N HIS A 48 1.90 2.47 6.59
CA HIS A 48 2.21 2.52 5.17
C HIS A 48 1.10 1.86 4.35
N LEU A 49 0.24 2.71 3.77
CA LEU A 49 -0.86 2.29 2.90
C LEU A 49 -0.62 2.71 1.44
N ALA A 50 0.39 3.57 1.21
CA ALA A 50 0.69 4.08 -0.13
C ALA A 50 1.15 2.95 -1.06
N ALA A 51 0.50 2.81 -2.19
CA ALA A 51 0.82 1.81 -3.20
C ALA A 51 0.19 2.17 -4.55
N GLN A 52 0.66 1.56 -5.63
CA GLN A 52 -0.13 1.39 -6.83
C GLN A 52 -1.05 0.16 -6.60
N PRO A 53 -2.39 0.34 -6.40
CA PRO A 53 -3.27 -0.71 -5.89
C PRO A 53 -4.06 -1.45 -6.97
N LEU A 54 -3.96 -1.05 -8.24
CA LEU A 54 -4.83 -1.54 -9.32
C LEU A 54 -4.13 -2.64 -10.12
N VAL A 55 -4.70 -3.85 -10.09
CA VAL A 55 -4.17 -5.00 -10.83
C VAL A 55 -4.07 -4.70 -12.33
N ARG A 56 -5.14 -4.16 -12.93
CA ARG A 56 -5.14 -3.87 -14.38
C ARG A 56 -4.11 -2.82 -14.77
N HIS A 57 -3.95 -1.78 -13.96
CA HIS A 57 -2.92 -0.77 -14.19
C HIS A 57 -1.51 -1.36 -14.16
N SER A 58 -1.27 -2.39 -13.35
CA SER A 58 0.05 -3.04 -13.28
C SER A 58 0.48 -3.71 -14.59
N TYR A 59 -0.46 -4.09 -15.45
CA TYR A 59 -0.14 -4.61 -16.79
C TYR A 59 0.28 -3.52 -17.77
N SER A 60 -0.28 -2.31 -17.64
CA SER A 60 0.10 -1.17 -18.49
C SER A 60 1.36 -0.46 -18.01
N ASP A 61 1.59 -0.44 -16.69
CA ASP A 61 2.79 0.15 -16.08
C ASP A 61 3.41 -0.79 -15.02
N PRO A 62 4.06 -1.87 -15.44
CA PRO A 62 4.71 -2.78 -14.53
C PRO A 62 5.87 -2.15 -13.77
N LEU A 63 6.70 -1.33 -14.43
CA LEU A 63 7.86 -0.70 -13.80
C LEU A 63 7.46 0.32 -12.73
N GLY A 64 6.44 1.13 -12.99
CA GLY A 64 5.87 2.04 -11.99
C GLY A 64 5.29 1.28 -10.80
N THR A 65 4.63 0.14 -11.05
CA THR A 65 4.10 -0.74 -10.00
C THR A 65 5.22 -1.29 -9.11
N TRP A 66 6.30 -1.81 -9.68
CA TRP A 66 7.47 -2.30 -8.93
C TRP A 66 8.14 -1.17 -8.15
N SER A 67 8.39 -0.06 -8.81
CA SER A 67 9.05 1.11 -8.21
C SER A 67 8.24 1.64 -7.02
N THR A 68 6.93 1.75 -7.16
CA THR A 68 6.06 2.25 -6.09
C THR A 68 5.95 1.23 -4.95
N ASN A 69 5.56 -0.01 -5.25
CA ASN A 69 5.19 -0.96 -4.19
C ASN A 69 6.42 -1.54 -3.47
N VAL A 70 7.48 -1.84 -4.20
CA VAL A 70 8.68 -2.46 -3.62
C VAL A 70 9.67 -1.40 -3.16
N MET A 71 10.12 -0.55 -4.09
CA MET A 71 11.13 0.45 -3.75
C MET A 71 10.58 1.56 -2.86
N GLY A 72 9.32 2.00 -3.07
CA GLY A 72 8.67 2.95 -2.17
C GLY A 72 8.58 2.44 -0.73
N THR A 73 8.26 1.15 -0.54
CA THR A 73 8.29 0.53 0.80
C THR A 73 9.70 0.47 1.37
N ALA A 74 10.70 0.11 0.56
CA ALA A 74 12.09 0.08 1.01
C ALA A 74 12.58 1.48 1.44
N ASN A 75 12.25 2.53 0.67
CA ASN A 75 12.57 3.92 1.00
C ASN A 75 11.97 4.34 2.36
N LEU A 76 10.71 3.99 2.60
CA LEU A 76 10.06 4.27 3.87
C LEU A 76 10.72 3.53 5.04
N LEU A 77 10.97 2.24 4.88
CA LEU A 77 11.63 1.44 5.93
C LEU A 77 13.02 1.96 6.26
N GLU A 78 13.78 2.38 5.25
CA GLU A 78 15.11 2.98 5.45
C GLU A 78 15.03 4.32 6.19
N ALA A 79 14.05 5.17 5.87
CA ALA A 79 13.80 6.42 6.59
C ALA A 79 13.40 6.15 8.05
N CYS A 80 12.50 5.18 8.28
CA CYS A 80 12.05 4.79 9.63
C CYS A 80 13.20 4.23 10.47
N ARG A 81 14.09 3.44 9.87
CA ARG A 81 15.27 2.86 10.56
C ARG A 81 16.21 3.93 11.08
N GLN A 82 16.31 5.06 10.41
CA GLN A 82 17.20 6.17 10.76
C GLN A 82 16.55 7.19 11.72
N GLN A 83 15.25 7.07 12.01
CA GLN A 83 14.53 8.05 12.83
C GLN A 83 14.27 7.51 14.25
N PRO A 84 14.94 8.04 15.29
CA PRO A 84 14.84 7.51 16.66
C PRO A 84 13.44 7.63 17.31
N SER A 85 12.58 8.50 16.80
CA SER A 85 11.22 8.66 17.34
C SER A 85 10.30 7.51 16.97
N VAL A 86 10.60 6.78 15.89
CA VAL A 86 9.75 5.69 15.39
C VAL A 86 9.83 4.50 16.34
N ARG A 87 8.66 4.03 16.79
CA ARG A 87 8.51 2.87 17.70
C ARG A 87 7.81 1.69 17.01
N ALA A 88 6.98 1.96 16.00
CA ALA A 88 6.30 0.91 15.25
C ALA A 88 6.05 1.32 13.80
N VAL A 89 6.16 0.35 12.89
CA VAL A 89 5.85 0.49 11.47
C VAL A 89 4.94 -0.64 11.02
N ILE A 90 3.80 -0.30 10.43
CA ILE A 90 2.82 -1.23 9.90
C ILE A 90 2.76 -1.06 8.38
N ILE A 91 3.07 -2.12 7.64
CA ILE A 91 3.05 -2.14 6.17
C ILE A 91 1.82 -2.91 5.69
N VAL A 92 0.94 -2.23 4.95
CA VAL A 92 -0.26 -2.87 4.39
C VAL A 92 0.06 -3.51 3.05
N THR A 93 -0.10 -4.83 2.98
CA THR A 93 0.07 -5.61 1.78
C THR A 93 -1.28 -6.10 1.24
N SER A 94 -1.40 -7.33 0.79
CA SER A 94 -2.61 -7.85 0.16
C SER A 94 -2.71 -9.37 0.34
N ASP A 95 -3.92 -9.91 0.32
CA ASP A 95 -4.20 -11.34 0.16
C ASP A 95 -3.64 -11.90 -1.16
N LYS A 96 -3.46 -11.05 -2.18
CA LYS A 96 -2.89 -11.43 -3.48
C LYS A 96 -1.38 -11.66 -3.47
N CYS A 97 -0.73 -11.51 -2.31
CA CYS A 97 0.70 -11.81 -2.16
C CYS A 97 1.02 -13.32 -2.14
N TYR A 98 0.01 -14.18 -2.02
CA TYR A 98 0.21 -15.62 -2.05
C TYR A 98 0.34 -16.17 -3.48
N GLU A 99 1.11 -17.24 -3.64
CA GLU A 99 1.05 -18.06 -4.85
C GLU A 99 -0.34 -18.73 -4.91
N ASN A 100 -1.20 -18.29 -5.83
CA ASN A 100 -2.56 -18.81 -5.92
C ASN A 100 -2.55 -20.27 -6.44
N LYS A 101 -3.00 -21.19 -5.59
CA LYS A 101 -3.13 -22.63 -5.88
C LYS A 101 -4.55 -23.05 -6.24
N GLU A 102 -5.51 -22.11 -6.14
CA GLU A 102 -6.94 -22.38 -6.40
C GLU A 102 -7.52 -23.58 -5.61
N TRP A 103 -6.96 -23.85 -4.44
CA TRP A 103 -7.44 -24.91 -3.56
C TRP A 103 -8.64 -24.45 -2.70
N SER A 104 -9.32 -25.40 -2.07
CA SER A 104 -10.60 -25.17 -1.37
C SER A 104 -10.46 -24.60 0.05
N TRP A 105 -9.26 -24.45 0.59
CA TRP A 105 -9.02 -23.89 1.93
C TRP A 105 -8.31 -22.55 1.89
N GLY A 106 -8.45 -21.78 2.97
CA GLY A 106 -7.81 -20.46 3.09
C GLY A 106 -6.30 -20.54 3.24
N TYR A 107 -5.60 -19.49 2.77
CA TYR A 107 -4.17 -19.33 2.91
C TYR A 107 -3.77 -18.96 4.34
N ARG A 108 -2.58 -19.38 4.74
CA ARG A 108 -1.92 -19.04 6.01
C ARG A 108 -0.76 -18.11 5.75
N GLU A 109 -0.34 -17.38 6.78
CA GLU A 109 0.79 -16.44 6.67
C GLU A 109 2.11 -17.13 6.28
N THR A 110 2.24 -18.43 6.53
CA THR A 110 3.40 -19.25 6.19
C THR A 110 3.36 -19.85 4.80
N ASP A 111 2.23 -19.71 4.09
CA ASP A 111 2.10 -20.24 2.73
C ASP A 111 2.96 -19.44 1.76
N ARG A 112 3.30 -20.08 0.65
CA ARG A 112 4.25 -19.54 -0.32
C ARG A 112 3.77 -18.20 -0.89
N LEU A 113 4.68 -17.22 -0.88
CA LEU A 113 4.48 -15.94 -1.54
C LEU A 113 4.68 -16.09 -3.05
N GLY A 114 3.92 -15.32 -3.82
CA GLY A 114 4.00 -15.30 -5.28
C GLY A 114 2.89 -14.44 -5.86
N GLY A 115 2.80 -14.41 -7.19
CA GLY A 115 1.74 -13.67 -7.88
C GLY A 115 1.94 -13.79 -9.38
N HIS A 116 0.85 -13.92 -10.13
CA HIS A 116 0.91 -14.08 -11.58
C HIS A 116 1.00 -12.72 -12.30
N ASP A 117 0.41 -11.68 -11.72
CA ASP A 117 0.43 -10.34 -12.28
C ASP A 117 1.45 -9.44 -11.55
N PRO A 118 1.88 -8.32 -12.18
CA PRO A 118 2.90 -7.45 -11.59
C PRO A 118 2.49 -6.83 -10.25
N TYR A 119 1.19 -6.55 -10.02
CA TYR A 119 0.70 -6.06 -8.73
C TYR A 119 0.86 -7.13 -7.64
N SER A 120 0.32 -8.32 -7.85
CA SER A 120 0.36 -9.43 -6.88
C SER A 120 1.81 -9.80 -6.54
N ALA A 121 2.66 -9.93 -7.57
CA ALA A 121 4.08 -10.18 -7.40
C ALA A 121 4.79 -9.04 -6.64
N SER A 122 4.45 -7.77 -6.91
CA SER A 122 5.02 -6.63 -6.17
C SER A 122 4.65 -6.64 -4.69
N LYS A 123 3.42 -7.06 -4.35
CA LYS A 123 3.00 -7.20 -2.95
C LYS A 123 3.68 -8.38 -2.25
N ALA A 124 3.94 -9.49 -2.96
CA ALA A 124 4.77 -10.58 -2.46
C ALA A 124 6.20 -10.12 -2.17
N CYS A 125 6.80 -9.35 -3.09
CA CYS A 125 8.12 -8.76 -2.89
C CYS A 125 8.14 -7.75 -1.74
N THR A 126 7.08 -6.98 -1.54
CA THR A 126 6.94 -6.10 -0.36
C THR A 126 7.01 -6.91 0.94
N GLU A 127 6.35 -8.07 1.03
CA GLU A 127 6.46 -8.98 2.17
C GLU A 127 7.90 -9.46 2.40
N LEU A 128 8.63 -9.78 1.32
CA LEU A 128 10.04 -10.17 1.42
C LEU A 128 10.93 -9.01 1.89
N VAL A 129 10.70 -7.79 1.41
CA VAL A 129 11.40 -6.59 1.88
C VAL A 129 11.15 -6.39 3.38
N VAL A 130 9.89 -6.45 3.82
CA VAL A 130 9.53 -6.32 5.25
C VAL A 130 10.21 -7.41 6.08
N ALA A 131 10.17 -8.66 5.64
CA ALA A 131 10.80 -9.78 6.35
C ALA A 131 12.32 -9.60 6.45
N SER A 132 12.96 -9.11 5.39
CA SER A 132 14.38 -8.81 5.36
C SER A 132 14.75 -7.70 6.36
N TYR A 133 14.04 -6.56 6.30
CA TYR A 133 14.28 -5.45 7.23
C TYR A 133 14.04 -5.84 8.68
N ARG A 134 12.97 -6.61 8.96
CA ARG A 134 12.68 -7.11 10.31
C ARG A 134 13.82 -7.94 10.88
N LYS A 135 14.40 -8.83 10.07
CA LYS A 135 15.49 -9.71 10.51
C LYS A 135 16.84 -9.01 10.58
N ALA A 136 17.11 -8.08 9.66
CA ALA A 136 18.43 -7.46 9.55
C ALA A 136 18.58 -6.21 10.43
N PHE A 137 17.53 -5.42 10.61
CA PHE A 137 17.61 -4.09 11.20
C PHE A 137 16.64 -3.82 12.34
N PHE A 138 15.48 -4.51 12.37
CA PHE A 138 14.44 -4.32 13.36
C PHE A 138 14.33 -5.56 14.29
N ASN A 139 15.46 -6.02 14.81
CA ASN A 139 15.57 -7.26 15.55
C ASN A 139 16.22 -7.12 16.95
N THR A 140 16.40 -5.88 17.41
CA THR A 140 16.93 -5.58 18.75
C THR A 140 15.82 -5.03 19.66
N PRO A 141 15.95 -5.11 20.99
CA PRO A 141 14.95 -4.58 21.93
C PRO A 141 14.65 -3.07 21.73
N ASP A 142 15.63 -2.31 21.27
CA ASP A 142 15.51 -0.87 21.08
C ASP A 142 15.05 -0.47 19.68
N SER A 143 15.00 -1.42 18.73
CA SER A 143 14.54 -1.14 17.38
C SER A 143 13.02 -1.04 17.30
N PRO A 144 12.48 -0.29 16.33
CA PRO A 144 11.04 -0.23 16.09
C PRO A 144 10.42 -1.60 15.82
N LEU A 145 9.19 -1.81 16.24
CA LEU A 145 8.40 -2.98 15.87
C LEU A 145 7.99 -2.86 14.40
N LEU A 146 8.20 -3.93 13.62
CA LEU A 146 7.85 -3.96 12.21
C LEU A 146 6.88 -5.12 11.92
N ALA A 147 5.68 -4.78 11.40
CA ALA A 147 4.68 -5.76 10.99
C ALA A 147 4.20 -5.50 9.55
N SER A 148 3.88 -6.56 8.83
CA SER A 148 3.03 -6.50 7.65
C SER A 148 1.63 -7.01 7.99
N VAL A 149 0.61 -6.44 7.32
CA VAL A 149 -0.78 -6.88 7.42
C VAL A 149 -1.33 -7.12 6.01
N ARG A 150 -1.93 -8.28 5.81
CA ARG A 150 -2.49 -8.70 4.52
C ARG A 150 -3.98 -8.47 4.52
N ALA A 151 -4.44 -7.52 3.73
CA ALA A 151 -5.85 -7.22 3.59
C ALA A 151 -6.42 -7.81 2.29
N GLY A 152 -7.63 -8.34 2.33
CA GLY A 152 -8.43 -8.65 1.15
C GLY A 152 -8.98 -7.38 0.50
N ASN A 153 -10.10 -7.51 -0.23
CA ASN A 153 -10.76 -6.35 -0.82
C ASN A 153 -11.32 -5.45 0.28
N VAL A 154 -10.87 -4.20 0.29
CA VAL A 154 -11.35 -3.17 1.21
C VAL A 154 -12.47 -2.39 0.52
N ILE A 155 -13.60 -2.24 1.20
CA ILE A 155 -14.77 -1.49 0.73
C ILE A 155 -15.02 -0.35 1.70
N GLY A 156 -15.21 0.86 1.16
CA GLY A 156 -15.51 2.04 1.97
C GLY A 156 -16.13 3.15 1.13
N GLY A 157 -16.72 4.13 1.80
CA GLY A 157 -17.24 5.33 1.15
C GLY A 157 -16.10 6.14 0.52
N GLY A 158 -16.41 6.84 -0.58
CA GLY A 158 -15.46 7.73 -1.26
C GLY A 158 -14.42 7.05 -2.15
N ASP A 159 -14.50 5.73 -2.37
CA ASP A 159 -13.69 5.05 -3.39
C ASP A 159 -14.29 5.31 -4.79
N TRP A 160 -13.53 6.01 -5.63
CA TRP A 160 -13.90 6.33 -7.01
C TRP A 160 -12.98 5.63 -8.03
N SER A 161 -12.16 4.68 -7.56
CA SER A 161 -11.19 3.99 -8.42
C SER A 161 -11.91 3.21 -9.53
N GLU A 162 -11.29 3.21 -10.70
CA GLU A 162 -11.73 2.38 -11.83
C GLU A 162 -11.40 0.91 -11.58
N ASP A 163 -12.08 0.02 -12.31
CA ASP A 163 -11.85 -1.44 -12.25
C ASP A 163 -12.01 -2.04 -10.84
N ARG A 164 -12.88 -1.44 -10.03
CA ARG A 164 -13.28 -1.97 -8.72
C ARG A 164 -14.78 -2.27 -8.69
N LEU A 165 -15.13 -3.46 -8.22
CA LEU A 165 -16.49 -3.99 -8.28
C LEU A 165 -17.54 -3.01 -7.72
N ILE A 166 -17.36 -2.48 -6.52
CA ILE A 166 -18.36 -1.63 -5.88
C ILE A 166 -18.45 -0.24 -6.54
N PRO A 167 -17.35 0.48 -6.79
CA PRO A 167 -17.39 1.73 -7.57
C PRO A 167 -17.99 1.56 -8.97
N ASP A 168 -17.65 0.47 -9.68
CA ASP A 168 -18.19 0.20 -11.02
C ASP A 168 -19.69 -0.10 -10.96
N MET A 169 -20.13 -0.86 -9.95
CA MET A 169 -21.55 -1.12 -9.73
C MET A 169 -22.34 0.16 -9.45
N VAL A 170 -21.82 1.04 -8.58
CA VAL A 170 -22.46 2.33 -8.28
C VAL A 170 -22.55 3.20 -9.52
N ARG A 171 -21.49 3.29 -10.32
CA ARG A 171 -21.50 4.01 -11.60
C ARG A 171 -22.50 3.45 -12.60
N ALA A 172 -22.53 2.12 -12.76
CA ALA A 172 -23.46 1.46 -13.67
C ALA A 172 -24.94 1.73 -13.28
N ILE A 173 -25.25 1.68 -11.98
CA ILE A 173 -26.59 1.99 -11.47
C ILE A 173 -26.94 3.46 -11.73
N ALA A 174 -26.04 4.39 -11.42
CA ALA A 174 -26.24 5.83 -11.60
C ALA A 174 -26.46 6.19 -13.08
N ASP A 175 -25.74 5.53 -13.99
CA ASP A 175 -25.82 5.74 -15.43
C ASP A 175 -26.90 4.89 -16.12
N ASN A 176 -27.65 4.07 -15.39
CA ASN A 176 -28.62 3.09 -15.91
C ASN A 176 -28.01 2.17 -16.99
N LYS A 177 -26.79 1.69 -16.73
CA LYS A 177 -26.03 0.78 -17.61
C LYS A 177 -25.93 -0.61 -17.02
N THR A 178 -25.71 -1.60 -17.87
CA THR A 178 -25.41 -2.97 -17.42
C THR A 178 -24.03 -3.02 -16.80
N LEU A 179 -23.90 -3.66 -15.62
CA LEU A 179 -22.62 -3.93 -15.00
C LEU A 179 -21.93 -5.08 -15.72
N GLU A 180 -20.73 -4.84 -16.21
CA GLU A 180 -19.85 -5.89 -16.72
C GLU A 180 -18.97 -6.42 -15.57
N ILE A 181 -19.27 -7.64 -15.12
CA ILE A 181 -18.45 -8.36 -14.15
C ILE A 181 -17.32 -9.07 -14.90
N ARG A 182 -16.09 -8.85 -14.47
CA ARG A 182 -14.89 -9.39 -15.13
C ARG A 182 -14.08 -10.23 -14.15
#